data_52a74cc5360d1723434bee5b1ca2ecc2
#
_entry.id   52a74cc5360d1723434bee5b1ca2ecc2
#
_cell.length_a   1.000
_cell.length_b   1.000
_cell.length_c   1.000
_cell.angle_alpha   90.00
_cell.angle_beta   90.00
_cell.angle_gamma   90.00
#
_symmetry.space_group_name_H-M   'P 1'
#
loop_
_entity.id
_entity.type
_entity.pdbx_description
1 polymer ?
#
loop_
_entity_poly.entity_id
_entity_poly.type
_entity_poly.pdbx_seq_one_letter_code
_entity_poly.pdbx_strand_id
1 'polypeptide(L)'
;MILSRGSEVVKNLFIFYNDILDNVKILAVVGMSGSGKSVIVDYLTEKGYPKVYFGGMIYKEMEKRGIERTEDGESEKKFREEIREKEGKDWVVNQVIAETKDLIRAGQKRIILDGVYSWTEYKILKHEFPKCLTFIAIVVDKHLRYERVAKRKNRAFDGKAIRERDRSEIENLEKGGPIVAADYYILNNGTIEDVKTATDKILKEIEF
;
A
#
# COMPACT_ATOMS: atom_id res chain seq x y z
N MET A 1 33.49 -22.39 -22.33
CA MET A 1 33.38 -22.76 -20.90
C MET A 1 33.16 -21.58 -19.95
N ILE A 2 32.77 -20.39 -20.43
CA ILE A 2 32.51 -19.18 -19.60
C ILE A 2 31.02 -18.90 -19.45
N LEU A 3 30.16 -19.41 -20.33
CA LEU A 3 28.69 -19.17 -20.29
C LEU A 3 27.93 -20.02 -19.25
N SER A 4 28.50 -21.11 -18.72
CA SER A 4 27.82 -21.99 -17.73
C SER A 4 27.87 -21.46 -16.29
N ARG A 5 28.91 -20.71 -15.90
CA ARG A 5 29.05 -20.18 -14.54
C ARG A 5 28.08 -19.03 -14.22
N GLY A 6 27.73 -18.21 -15.22
CA GLY A 6 26.74 -17.13 -15.04
C GLY A 6 25.34 -17.64 -14.76
N SER A 7 24.93 -18.75 -15.41
CA SER A 7 23.60 -19.34 -15.21
C SER A 7 23.43 -20.01 -13.84
N GLU A 8 24.51 -20.56 -13.30
CA GLU A 8 24.50 -21.25 -11.99
C GLU A 8 24.50 -20.25 -10.83
N VAL A 9 25.25 -19.16 -10.95
CA VAL A 9 25.25 -18.06 -9.96
C VAL A 9 23.86 -17.39 -9.92
N VAL A 10 23.25 -17.14 -11.05
CA VAL A 10 21.88 -16.55 -11.13
C VAL A 10 20.84 -17.53 -10.56
N LYS A 11 20.95 -18.83 -10.83
CA LYS A 11 20.08 -19.85 -10.26
C LYS A 11 20.23 -19.94 -8.73
N ASN A 12 21.45 -19.94 -8.22
CA ASN A 12 21.71 -19.99 -6.79
C ASN A 12 21.23 -18.72 -6.08
N LEU A 13 21.39 -17.54 -6.70
CA LEU A 13 20.86 -16.28 -6.18
C LEU A 13 19.33 -16.29 -6.15
N PHE A 14 18.69 -16.85 -7.17
CA PHE A 14 17.24 -16.97 -7.26
C PHE A 14 16.67 -17.96 -6.23
N ILE A 15 17.34 -19.09 -6.01
CA ILE A 15 16.98 -20.08 -4.98
C ILE A 15 17.13 -19.44 -3.59
N PHE A 16 18.25 -18.79 -3.31
CA PHE A 16 18.51 -18.14 -2.04
C PHE A 16 17.51 -17.00 -1.76
N TYR A 17 17.10 -16.23 -2.79
CA TYR A 17 16.08 -15.20 -2.66
C TYR A 17 14.69 -15.78 -2.37
N ASN A 18 14.34 -16.90 -3.00
CA ASN A 18 13.07 -17.59 -2.70
C ASN A 18 13.05 -18.18 -1.29
N ASP A 19 14.16 -18.77 -0.82
CA ASP A 19 14.28 -19.29 0.56
C ASP A 19 14.12 -18.17 1.61
N ILE A 20 14.64 -16.97 1.33
CA ILE A 20 14.41 -15.79 2.19
C ILE A 20 12.94 -15.40 2.21
N LEU A 21 12.25 -15.44 1.07
CA LEU A 21 10.86 -15.07 0.96
C LEU A 21 9.89 -16.09 1.57
N ASP A 22 10.27 -17.36 1.72
CA ASP A 22 9.39 -18.41 2.26
C ASP A 22 8.93 -18.12 3.71
N ASN A 23 9.69 -17.33 4.47
CA ASN A 23 9.33 -16.91 5.84
C ASN A 23 8.84 -15.47 5.94
N VAL A 24 8.78 -14.75 4.81
CA VAL A 24 8.32 -13.35 4.77
C VAL A 24 6.81 -13.32 4.50
N LYS A 25 6.11 -12.46 5.21
CA LYS A 25 4.71 -12.11 4.96
C LYS A 25 4.59 -10.60 4.77
N ILE A 26 4.00 -10.20 3.69
CA ILE A 26 3.75 -8.79 3.35
C ILE A 26 2.25 -8.58 3.32
N LEU A 27 1.75 -7.60 4.03
CA LEU A 27 0.35 -7.28 4.12
C LEU A 27 0.06 -5.91 3.49
N ALA A 28 -0.64 -5.89 2.38
CA ALA A 28 -1.09 -4.67 1.73
C ALA A 28 -2.52 -4.31 2.17
N VAL A 29 -2.71 -3.10 2.68
CA VAL A 29 -4.01 -2.60 3.12
C VAL A 29 -4.57 -1.64 2.09
N VAL A 30 -5.71 -1.99 1.50
CA VAL A 30 -6.37 -1.22 0.44
C VAL A 30 -7.79 -0.80 0.83
N GLY A 31 -8.34 0.18 0.12
CA GLY A 31 -9.71 0.69 0.35
C GLY A 31 -9.84 2.16 -0.06
N MET A 32 -11.06 2.61 -0.28
CA MET A 32 -11.38 3.98 -0.65
C MET A 32 -11.03 5.00 0.46
N SER A 33 -10.94 6.26 0.12
CA SER A 33 -10.79 7.33 1.10
C SER A 33 -11.93 7.28 2.13
N GLY A 34 -11.59 7.26 3.43
CA GLY A 34 -12.59 7.16 4.51
C GLY A 34 -13.00 5.74 4.89
N SER A 35 -12.47 4.70 4.25
CA SER A 35 -12.82 3.32 4.61
C SER A 35 -12.26 2.85 5.96
N GLY A 36 -11.26 3.54 6.53
CA GLY A 36 -10.66 3.19 7.80
C GLY A 36 -9.33 2.41 7.69
N LYS A 37 -8.64 2.47 6.55
CA LYS A 37 -7.32 1.83 6.38
C LYS A 37 -6.32 2.15 7.48
N SER A 38 -6.26 3.43 7.89
CA SER A 38 -5.35 3.86 8.96
C SER A 38 -5.56 3.12 10.27
N VAL A 39 -6.79 2.73 10.59
CA VAL A 39 -7.08 1.95 11.81
C VAL A 39 -6.30 0.64 11.83
N ILE A 40 -6.27 -0.11 10.72
CA ILE A 40 -5.49 -1.35 10.63
C ILE A 40 -4.00 -1.06 10.60
N VAL A 41 -3.58 -0.10 9.78
CA VAL A 41 -2.16 0.23 9.63
C VAL A 41 -1.56 0.69 10.95
N ASP A 42 -2.22 1.60 11.67
CA ASP A 42 -1.77 2.10 12.96
C ASP A 42 -1.74 0.97 14.00
N TYR A 43 -2.80 0.17 14.07
CA TYR A 43 -2.88 -1.00 14.95
C TYR A 43 -1.71 -1.99 14.75
N LEU A 44 -1.36 -2.28 13.50
CA LEU A 44 -0.26 -3.19 13.19
C LEU A 44 1.12 -2.54 13.44
N THR A 45 1.23 -1.23 13.20
CA THR A 45 2.47 -0.49 13.50
C THR A 45 2.71 -0.41 15.01
N GLU A 46 1.66 -0.25 15.83
CA GLU A 46 1.73 -0.32 17.29
C GLU A 46 2.18 -1.69 17.79
N LYS A 47 1.88 -2.76 17.07
CA LYS A 47 2.41 -4.11 17.33
C LYS A 47 3.88 -4.29 16.94
N GLY A 48 4.52 -3.27 16.36
CA GLY A 48 5.94 -3.27 16.00
C GLY A 48 6.22 -3.71 14.56
N TYR A 49 5.22 -3.89 13.72
CA TYR A 49 5.45 -4.24 12.32
C TYR A 49 5.88 -3.02 11.50
N PRO A 50 6.99 -3.09 10.76
CA PRO A 50 7.42 -1.98 9.91
C PRO A 50 6.44 -1.73 8.78
N LYS A 51 6.29 -0.44 8.43
CA LYS A 51 5.39 0.05 7.41
C LYS A 51 6.14 0.73 6.27
N VAL A 52 5.82 0.36 5.04
CA VAL A 52 6.22 1.07 3.82
C VAL A 52 5.01 1.84 3.28
N TYR A 53 5.10 3.17 3.25
CA TYR A 53 4.00 4.05 2.87
C TYR A 53 4.17 4.60 1.46
N PHE A 54 3.25 4.30 0.55
CA PHE A 54 3.29 4.73 -0.85
C PHE A 54 3.36 6.26 -1.00
N GLY A 55 2.52 6.99 -0.26
CA GLY A 55 2.58 8.44 -0.26
C GLY A 55 3.89 9.00 0.28
N GLY A 56 4.55 8.26 1.16
CA GLY A 56 5.85 8.62 1.73
C GLY A 56 6.96 8.66 0.68
N MET A 57 6.87 7.87 -0.39
CA MET A 57 7.85 7.90 -1.48
C MET A 57 7.88 9.27 -2.17
N ILE A 58 6.71 9.84 -2.40
CA ILE A 58 6.58 11.19 -2.96
C ILE A 58 7.20 12.22 -2.00
N TYR A 59 6.90 12.13 -0.69
CA TYR A 59 7.43 13.05 0.30
C TYR A 59 8.94 12.98 0.43
N LYS A 60 9.50 11.78 0.48
CA LYS A 60 10.96 11.56 0.49
C LYS A 60 11.65 12.17 -0.74
N GLU A 61 11.03 12.03 -1.90
CA GLU A 61 11.60 12.57 -3.14
C GLU A 61 11.47 14.09 -3.23
N MET A 62 10.34 14.66 -2.75
CA MET A 62 10.20 16.13 -2.62
C MET A 62 11.28 16.71 -1.70
N GLU A 63 11.51 16.08 -0.55
CA GLU A 63 12.54 16.48 0.41
C GLU A 63 13.93 16.45 -0.22
N LYS A 64 14.29 15.39 -0.93
CA LYS A 64 15.56 15.29 -1.67
C LYS A 64 15.75 16.41 -2.71
N ARG A 65 14.66 16.86 -3.33
CA ARG A 65 14.69 17.93 -4.35
C ARG A 65 14.49 19.32 -3.75
N GLY A 66 14.38 19.44 -2.44
CA GLY A 66 14.16 20.74 -1.76
C GLY A 66 12.79 21.36 -2.05
N ILE A 67 11.78 20.51 -2.37
CA ILE A 67 10.41 20.98 -2.67
C ILE A 67 9.59 20.90 -1.37
N GLU A 68 9.11 22.07 -0.93
CA GLU A 68 8.28 22.17 0.27
C GLU A 68 6.86 21.64 0.03
N ARG A 69 6.30 21.04 1.07
CA ARG A 69 4.91 20.59 1.09
C ARG A 69 4.00 21.76 1.44
N THR A 70 2.82 21.81 0.84
CA THR A 70 1.82 22.84 1.13
C THR A 70 0.70 22.28 2.01
N GLU A 71 0.09 23.14 2.83
CA GLU A 71 -1.00 22.73 3.74
C GLU A 71 -2.22 22.20 2.99
N ASP A 72 -2.52 22.76 1.83
CA ASP A 72 -3.61 22.34 0.95
C ASP A 72 -3.30 21.06 0.16
N GLY A 73 -2.02 20.63 0.10
CA GLY A 73 -1.57 19.44 -0.62
C GLY A 73 -1.44 19.62 -2.13
N GLU A 74 -1.51 20.85 -2.65
CA GLU A 74 -1.38 21.11 -4.10
C GLU A 74 0.05 20.88 -4.59
N SER A 75 1.06 21.22 -3.79
CA SER A 75 2.48 20.96 -4.12
C SER A 75 2.73 19.46 -4.31
N GLU A 76 2.23 18.62 -3.39
CA GLU A 76 2.37 17.16 -3.48
C GLU A 76 1.61 16.56 -4.65
N LYS A 77 0.44 17.12 -4.96
CA LYS A 77 -0.36 16.68 -6.11
C LYS A 77 0.37 16.97 -7.42
N LYS A 78 0.83 18.21 -7.61
CA LYS A 78 1.57 18.63 -8.79
C LYS A 78 2.85 17.81 -8.95
N PHE A 79 3.63 17.65 -7.89
CA PHE A 79 4.85 16.86 -7.92
C PHE A 79 4.60 15.38 -8.28
N ARG A 80 3.52 14.79 -7.77
CA ARG A 80 3.13 13.42 -8.12
C ARG A 80 2.77 13.28 -9.60
N GLU A 81 2.08 14.27 -10.16
CA GLU A 81 1.74 14.30 -11.58
C GLU A 81 3.02 14.42 -12.43
N GLU A 82 3.94 15.32 -12.07
CA GLU A 82 5.24 15.49 -12.74
C GLU A 82 6.11 14.22 -12.70
N ILE A 83 6.21 13.56 -11.55
CA ILE A 83 6.94 12.29 -11.41
C ILE A 83 6.33 11.22 -12.31
N ARG A 84 5.00 11.10 -12.33
CA ARG A 84 4.31 10.09 -13.17
C ARG A 84 4.50 10.35 -14.65
N GLU A 85 4.58 11.60 -15.06
CA GLU A 85 4.83 11.98 -16.45
C GLU A 85 6.28 11.70 -16.86
N LYS A 86 7.25 12.03 -16.00
CA LYS A 86 8.69 11.92 -16.30
C LYS A 86 9.25 10.51 -16.11
N GLU A 87 8.89 9.87 -15.01
CA GLU A 87 9.47 8.60 -14.56
C GLU A 87 8.55 7.39 -14.79
N GLY A 88 7.29 7.63 -15.17
CA GLY A 88 6.30 6.58 -15.40
C GLY A 88 5.37 6.33 -14.21
N LYS A 89 4.27 5.60 -14.51
CA LYS A 89 3.24 5.27 -13.52
C LYS A 89 3.70 4.27 -12.44
N ASP A 90 4.76 3.57 -12.70
CA ASP A 90 5.36 2.52 -11.86
C ASP A 90 6.47 3.04 -10.94
N TRP A 91 6.87 4.31 -11.05
CA TRP A 91 7.94 4.87 -10.24
C TRP A 91 7.70 4.68 -8.74
N VAL A 92 6.51 5.00 -8.23
CA VAL A 92 6.20 4.88 -6.79
C VAL A 92 6.30 3.44 -6.31
N VAL A 93 5.69 2.49 -7.05
CA VAL A 93 5.71 1.08 -6.66
C VAL A 93 7.13 0.50 -6.70
N ASN A 94 7.98 0.94 -7.62
CA ASN A 94 9.38 0.53 -7.67
C ASN A 94 10.16 1.02 -6.45
N GLN A 95 9.92 2.24 -5.96
CA GLN A 95 10.49 2.72 -4.70
C GLN A 95 10.01 1.90 -3.50
N VAL A 96 8.71 1.57 -3.44
CA VAL A 96 8.12 0.73 -2.40
C VAL A 96 8.74 -0.67 -2.40
N ILE A 97 8.92 -1.27 -3.57
CA ILE A 97 9.59 -2.57 -3.71
C ILE A 97 11.02 -2.51 -3.19
N ALA A 98 11.77 -1.48 -3.56
CA ALA A 98 13.15 -1.29 -3.09
C ALA A 98 13.20 -1.19 -1.56
N GLU A 99 12.39 -0.34 -0.93
CA GLU A 99 12.33 -0.20 0.53
C GLU A 99 11.86 -1.50 1.21
N THR A 100 10.89 -2.21 0.63
CA THR A 100 10.44 -3.52 1.14
C THR A 100 11.56 -4.54 1.12
N LYS A 101 12.33 -4.61 0.04
CA LYS A 101 13.50 -5.50 -0.08
C LYS A 101 14.60 -5.12 0.92
N ASP A 102 14.81 -3.85 1.19
CA ASP A 102 15.76 -3.38 2.21
C ASP A 102 15.35 -3.84 3.61
N LEU A 103 14.06 -3.75 3.95
CA LEU A 103 13.54 -4.28 5.21
C LEU A 103 13.72 -5.80 5.30
N ILE A 104 13.45 -6.54 4.23
CA ILE A 104 13.68 -7.99 4.19
C ILE A 104 15.16 -8.33 4.40
N ARG A 105 16.07 -7.61 3.73
CA ARG A 105 17.52 -7.76 3.92
C ARG A 105 17.98 -7.43 5.35
N ALA A 106 17.31 -6.48 6.00
CA ALA A 106 17.51 -6.15 7.40
C ALA A 106 16.91 -7.18 8.38
N GLY A 107 16.34 -8.29 7.88
CA GLY A 107 15.81 -9.38 8.70
C GLY A 107 14.33 -9.23 9.08
N GLN A 108 13.61 -8.24 8.54
CA GLN A 108 12.18 -8.10 8.78
C GLN A 108 11.40 -9.18 8.03
N LYS A 109 10.53 -9.87 8.76
CA LYS A 109 9.72 -10.98 8.22
C LYS A 109 8.24 -10.64 8.06
N ARG A 110 7.79 -9.55 8.66
CA ARG A 110 6.40 -9.07 8.65
C ARG A 110 6.41 -7.60 8.27
N ILE A 111 5.83 -7.24 7.14
CA ILE A 111 5.92 -5.89 6.59
C ILE A 111 4.53 -5.44 6.13
N ILE A 112 4.17 -4.20 6.39
CA ILE A 112 2.91 -3.60 6.00
C ILE A 112 3.13 -2.67 4.82
N LEU A 113 2.32 -2.80 3.76
CA LEU A 113 2.24 -1.85 2.66
C LEU A 113 0.99 -0.99 2.83
N ASP A 114 1.19 0.31 3.04
CA ASP A 114 0.10 1.28 3.22
C ASP A 114 -0.09 2.11 1.96
N GLY A 115 -1.24 1.94 1.33
CA GLY A 115 -1.70 2.83 0.28
C GLY A 115 -1.42 2.39 -1.15
N VAL A 116 -1.54 1.11 -1.48
CA VAL A 116 -1.62 0.67 -2.89
C VAL A 116 -2.82 1.34 -3.54
N TYR A 117 -2.59 2.07 -4.63
CA TYR A 117 -3.61 2.93 -5.22
C TYR A 117 -4.09 2.47 -6.59
N SER A 118 -3.31 1.70 -7.36
CA SER A 118 -3.66 1.40 -8.73
C SER A 118 -3.61 -0.10 -9.06
N TRP A 119 -4.35 -0.47 -10.11
CA TRP A 119 -4.28 -1.82 -10.67
C TRP A 119 -2.89 -2.16 -11.19
N THR A 120 -2.18 -1.18 -11.74
CA THR A 120 -0.78 -1.34 -12.18
C THR A 120 0.13 -1.70 -11.00
N GLU A 121 0.06 -0.95 -9.89
CA GLU A 121 0.81 -1.24 -8.67
C GLU A 121 0.50 -2.63 -8.10
N TYR A 122 -0.79 -3.02 -8.06
CA TYR A 122 -1.20 -4.35 -7.64
C TYR A 122 -0.53 -5.46 -8.44
N LYS A 123 -0.56 -5.36 -9.79
CA LYS A 123 0.05 -6.37 -10.68
C LYS A 123 1.56 -6.48 -10.47
N ILE A 124 2.24 -5.35 -10.37
CA ILE A 124 3.69 -5.30 -10.16
C ILE A 124 4.06 -5.93 -8.81
N LEU A 125 3.34 -5.59 -7.74
CA LEU A 125 3.56 -6.15 -6.41
C LEU A 125 3.30 -7.67 -6.36
N LYS A 126 2.20 -8.15 -6.95
CA LYS A 126 1.90 -9.60 -7.03
C LYS A 126 2.94 -10.37 -7.84
N HIS A 127 3.50 -9.74 -8.88
CA HIS A 127 4.59 -10.32 -9.65
C HIS A 127 5.89 -10.38 -8.84
N GLU A 128 6.20 -9.32 -8.08
CA GLU A 128 7.44 -9.22 -7.32
C GLU A 128 7.44 -10.10 -6.05
N PHE A 129 6.28 -10.23 -5.40
CA PHE A 129 6.10 -10.97 -4.14
C PHE A 129 5.02 -12.06 -4.26
N PRO A 130 5.14 -13.03 -5.16
CA PRO A 130 4.03 -13.89 -5.59
C PRO A 130 3.47 -14.78 -4.48
N LYS A 131 4.28 -15.17 -3.48
CA LYS A 131 3.90 -16.13 -2.44
C LYS A 131 3.71 -15.50 -1.06
N CYS A 132 4.26 -14.31 -0.84
CA CYS A 132 4.32 -13.71 0.48
C CYS A 132 3.46 -12.45 0.64
N LEU A 133 2.78 -12.00 -0.42
CA LEU A 133 1.95 -10.79 -0.42
C LEU A 133 0.46 -11.12 -0.35
N THR A 134 -0.18 -10.63 0.72
CA THR A 134 -1.63 -10.70 0.94
C THR A 134 -2.24 -9.31 0.91
N PHE A 135 -3.37 -9.16 0.26
CA PHE A 135 -4.15 -7.91 0.24
C PHE A 135 -5.37 -8.01 1.15
N ILE A 136 -5.53 -7.03 2.04
CA ILE A 136 -6.78 -6.83 2.81
C ILE A 136 -7.46 -5.58 2.30
N ALA A 137 -8.69 -5.72 1.80
CA ALA A 137 -9.54 -4.60 1.45
C ALA A 137 -10.46 -4.22 2.62
N ILE A 138 -10.43 -2.93 3.01
CA ILE A 138 -11.39 -2.39 3.95
C ILE A 138 -12.50 -1.72 3.17
N VAL A 139 -13.70 -2.23 3.35
CA VAL A 139 -14.93 -1.72 2.74
C VAL A 139 -15.87 -1.21 3.82
N VAL A 140 -16.70 -0.26 3.47
CA VAL A 140 -17.66 0.37 4.39
C VAL A 140 -18.81 0.93 3.56
N ASP A 141 -20.01 0.94 4.12
CA ASP A 141 -21.17 1.51 3.48
C ASP A 141 -20.92 2.97 3.11
N LYS A 142 -21.34 3.35 1.91
CA LYS A 142 -21.03 4.66 1.31
C LYS A 142 -21.45 5.83 2.21
N HIS A 143 -22.63 5.75 2.83
CA HIS A 143 -23.13 6.81 3.71
C HIS A 143 -22.25 7.00 4.95
N LEU A 144 -21.85 5.91 5.61
CA LEU A 144 -20.94 5.95 6.77
C LEU A 144 -19.56 6.50 6.39
N ARG A 145 -19.07 6.11 5.23
CA ARG A 145 -17.79 6.60 4.72
C ARG A 145 -17.83 8.12 4.48
N TYR A 146 -18.89 8.62 3.89
CA TYR A 146 -19.11 10.05 3.64
C TYR A 146 -19.19 10.84 4.94
N GLU A 147 -19.97 10.35 5.91
CA GLU A 147 -20.04 10.96 7.23
C GLU A 147 -18.66 11.01 7.94
N ARG A 148 -17.91 9.92 7.87
CA ARG A 148 -16.57 9.86 8.46
C ARG A 148 -15.61 10.86 7.83
N VAL A 149 -15.66 11.02 6.51
CA VAL A 149 -14.79 11.97 5.80
C VAL A 149 -15.20 13.42 6.08
N ALA A 150 -16.49 13.71 6.16
CA ALA A 150 -17.00 15.04 6.50
C ALA A 150 -16.63 15.49 7.92
N LYS A 151 -16.53 14.53 8.87
CA LYS A 151 -16.18 14.79 10.27
C LYS A 151 -14.67 14.83 10.56
N ARG A 152 -13.80 14.65 9.56
CA ARG A 152 -12.34 14.71 9.76
C ARG A 152 -11.88 16.10 10.19
N LYS A 153 -10.97 16.16 11.17
CA LYS A 153 -10.32 17.42 11.59
C LYS A 153 -9.45 17.99 10.48
N ASN A 154 -8.74 17.12 9.76
CA ASN A 154 -7.85 17.48 8.66
C ASN A 154 -8.41 16.90 7.35
N ARG A 155 -8.43 17.70 6.29
CA ARG A 155 -8.93 17.30 4.95
C ARG A 155 -10.39 16.78 5.00
N ALA A 156 -11.26 17.52 5.71
CA ALA A 156 -12.69 17.31 5.61
C ALA A 156 -13.16 17.67 4.19
N PHE A 157 -14.05 16.85 3.64
CA PHE A 157 -14.66 17.12 2.34
C PHE A 157 -16.16 17.21 2.51
N ASP A 158 -16.79 18.15 1.82
CA ASP A 158 -18.24 18.18 1.65
C ASP A 158 -18.74 17.05 0.73
N GLY A 159 -20.05 16.91 0.63
CA GLY A 159 -20.64 15.84 -0.14
C GLY A 159 -20.35 15.91 -1.66
N LYS A 160 -19.99 17.07 -2.21
CA LYS A 160 -19.59 17.23 -3.61
C LYS A 160 -18.14 16.82 -3.79
N ALA A 161 -17.26 17.38 -2.97
CA ALA A 161 -15.81 17.11 -3.02
C ALA A 161 -15.49 15.62 -2.80
N ILE A 162 -16.21 14.92 -1.91
CA ILE A 162 -15.99 13.48 -1.71
C ILE A 162 -16.44 12.65 -2.92
N ARG A 163 -17.51 13.02 -3.61
CA ARG A 163 -17.92 12.34 -4.85
C ARG A 163 -16.92 12.53 -5.98
N GLU A 164 -16.42 13.75 -6.14
CA GLU A 164 -15.37 14.06 -7.13
C GLU A 164 -14.08 13.29 -6.82
N ARG A 165 -13.71 13.19 -5.54
CA ARG A 165 -12.57 12.40 -5.11
C ARG A 165 -12.76 10.91 -5.39
N ASP A 166 -13.91 10.33 -5.07
CA ASP A 166 -14.22 8.93 -5.37
C ASP A 166 -14.12 8.65 -6.87
N ARG A 167 -14.68 9.54 -7.68
CA ARG A 167 -14.58 9.43 -9.13
C ARG A 167 -13.12 9.45 -9.60
N SER A 168 -12.35 10.41 -9.12
CA SER A 168 -10.91 10.49 -9.45
C SER A 168 -10.13 9.27 -8.97
N GLU A 169 -10.40 8.73 -7.78
CA GLU A 169 -9.75 7.53 -7.26
C GLU A 169 -10.08 6.29 -8.12
N ILE A 170 -11.27 6.21 -8.69
CA ILE A 170 -11.71 5.09 -9.54
C ILE A 170 -11.21 5.26 -10.98
N GLU A 171 -11.49 6.42 -11.61
CA GLU A 171 -11.22 6.64 -13.04
C GLU A 171 -9.74 6.91 -13.34
N ASN A 172 -9.07 7.71 -12.49
CA ASN A 172 -7.69 8.15 -12.77
C ASN A 172 -6.63 7.28 -12.07
N LEU A 173 -6.94 6.71 -10.89
CA LEU A 173 -6.02 5.89 -10.13
C LEU A 173 -6.31 4.40 -10.25
N GLU A 174 -7.41 3.99 -10.89
CA GLU A 174 -7.81 2.57 -11.05
C GLU A 174 -7.90 1.82 -9.71
N LYS A 175 -8.30 2.54 -8.65
CA LYS A 175 -8.24 2.05 -7.25
C LYS A 175 -9.23 0.92 -6.98
N GLY A 176 -10.27 0.79 -7.79
CA GLY A 176 -11.23 -0.31 -7.71
C GLY A 176 -10.59 -1.68 -7.90
N GLY A 177 -9.58 -1.79 -8.77
CA GLY A 177 -8.90 -3.06 -9.09
C GLY A 177 -8.31 -3.75 -7.85
N PRO A 178 -7.39 -3.13 -7.11
CA PRO A 178 -6.81 -3.72 -5.89
C PRO A 178 -7.84 -4.05 -4.81
N ILE A 179 -8.93 -3.27 -4.71
CA ILE A 179 -9.99 -3.51 -3.74
C ILE A 179 -10.78 -4.76 -4.12
N VAL A 180 -11.19 -4.90 -5.39
CA VAL A 180 -11.97 -6.05 -5.87
C VAL A 180 -11.14 -7.33 -5.91
N ALA A 181 -9.83 -7.22 -6.17
CA ALA A 181 -8.92 -8.37 -6.26
C ALA A 181 -8.22 -8.70 -4.93
N ALA A 182 -8.64 -8.11 -3.81
CA ALA A 182 -8.05 -8.39 -2.51
C ALA A 182 -8.31 -9.83 -2.06
N ASP A 183 -7.35 -10.40 -1.33
CA ASP A 183 -7.44 -11.77 -0.82
C ASP A 183 -8.44 -11.87 0.36
N TYR A 184 -8.60 -10.78 1.14
CA TYR A 184 -9.53 -10.70 2.28
C TYR A 184 -10.28 -9.36 2.31
N TYR A 185 -11.47 -9.38 2.91
CA TYR A 185 -12.33 -8.21 3.08
C TYR A 185 -12.70 -7.99 4.53
N ILE A 186 -12.58 -6.75 5.01
CA ILE A 186 -13.09 -6.33 6.31
C ILE A 186 -14.19 -5.29 6.07
N LEU A 187 -15.42 -5.62 6.49
CA LEU A 187 -16.54 -4.69 6.50
C LEU A 187 -16.47 -3.80 7.74
N ASN A 188 -16.12 -2.53 7.54
CA ASN A 188 -15.92 -1.56 8.61
C ASN A 188 -17.18 -0.70 8.84
N ASN A 189 -18.32 -1.33 9.13
CA ASN A 189 -19.56 -0.63 9.51
C ASN A 189 -19.74 -0.49 11.02
N GLY A 190 -18.97 -1.22 11.80
CA GLY A 190 -19.03 -1.27 13.26
C GLY A 190 -17.99 -0.37 13.95
N THR A 191 -17.48 -0.87 15.06
CA THR A 191 -16.51 -0.21 15.94
C THR A 191 -15.06 -0.42 15.44
N ILE A 192 -14.13 0.34 15.99
CA ILE A 192 -12.68 0.13 15.78
C ILE A 192 -12.26 -1.26 16.27
N GLU A 193 -12.84 -1.72 17.38
CA GLU A 193 -12.52 -3.02 17.96
C GLU A 193 -12.96 -4.19 17.07
N ASP A 194 -14.11 -4.05 16.38
CA ASP A 194 -14.55 -5.04 15.40
C ASP A 194 -13.53 -5.16 14.25
N VAL A 195 -12.98 -4.03 13.79
CA VAL A 195 -11.96 -4.01 12.74
C VAL A 195 -10.66 -4.68 13.21
N LYS A 196 -10.21 -4.41 14.44
CA LYS A 196 -9.02 -5.04 15.03
C LYS A 196 -9.21 -6.54 15.17
N THR A 197 -10.36 -6.96 15.69
CA THR A 197 -10.71 -8.39 15.85
C THR A 197 -10.73 -9.11 14.49
N ALA A 198 -11.35 -8.52 13.48
CA ALA A 198 -11.35 -9.07 12.13
C ALA A 198 -9.93 -9.14 11.54
N THR A 199 -9.12 -8.11 11.80
CA THR A 199 -7.70 -8.09 11.39
C THR A 199 -6.93 -9.23 12.05
N ASP A 200 -7.01 -9.41 13.36
CA ASP A 200 -6.30 -10.47 14.09
C ASP A 200 -6.70 -11.88 13.61
N LYS A 201 -7.98 -12.08 13.26
CA LYS A 201 -8.43 -13.34 12.67
C LYS A 201 -7.74 -13.63 11.35
N ILE A 202 -7.63 -12.62 10.47
CA ILE A 202 -6.93 -12.77 9.18
C ILE A 202 -5.43 -13.01 9.42
N LEU A 203 -4.78 -12.23 10.32
CA LEU A 203 -3.36 -12.41 10.64
C LEU A 203 -3.05 -13.84 11.10
N LYS A 204 -3.92 -14.41 11.94
CA LYS A 204 -3.79 -15.79 12.40
C LYS A 204 -3.92 -16.79 11.25
N GLU A 205 -4.87 -16.58 10.33
CA GLU A 205 -5.13 -17.46 9.19
C GLU A 205 -3.95 -17.48 8.20
N ILE A 206 -3.34 -16.31 7.95
CA ILE A 206 -2.19 -16.19 7.04
C ILE A 206 -0.84 -16.39 7.73
N GLU A 207 -0.83 -16.66 9.03
CA GLU A 207 0.38 -16.81 9.86
C GLU A 207 1.29 -15.57 9.82
N PHE A 208 0.66 -14.37 9.85
CA PHE A 208 1.37 -13.10 9.80
C PHE A 208 2.10 -12.78 11.10
#